data_baa5bfede48a055e82553c1ece6a7f38
#
_entry.id   baa5bfede48a055e82553c1ece6a7f38
#
_cell.length_a   1.000
_cell.length_b   1.000
_cell.length_c   1.000
_cell.angle_alpha   90.00
_cell.angle_beta   90.00
_cell.angle_gamma   90.00
#
_symmetry.space_group_name_H-M   'P 1'
#
loop_
_entity.id
_entity.type
_entity.pdbx_description
1 polymer ?
#
loop_
_entity_poly.entity_id
_entity_poly.type
_entity_poly.pdbx_seq_one_letter_code
_entity_poly.pdbx_strand_id
1 'polypeptide(L)'
;MTESILNHPQETFENHANHERIPVQIYLDSREACQVIGDEIIQQINQRSAGQAFVLGLATGSTPIKVYQHLIRAYQAGEVSFSNVHSFNLDEYFPMDPKSIHSYVEFMHKNLFDHIDIPKENIHIPNGTIAADDIDNYCKSYEEAIKSLGGIDIQLLGIGRTGHIGFNEPGSAIHSKTRRVWLDPVTRK
;
A
#
# COMPACT_ATOMS: atom_id res chain seq x y z
N MET A 1 25.61 -35.12 26.20
CA MET A 1 26.23 -34.03 25.44
C MET A 1 25.06 -33.20 24.93
N THR A 2 24.79 -32.14 25.65
CA THR A 2 23.67 -31.24 25.43
C THR A 2 24.18 -30.06 24.61
N GLU A 3 23.74 -29.98 23.37
CA GLU A 3 24.03 -28.82 22.52
C GLU A 3 23.23 -27.61 22.98
N SER A 4 23.95 -26.54 23.24
CA SER A 4 23.45 -25.26 23.65
C SER A 4 22.76 -24.58 22.49
N ILE A 5 21.48 -24.26 22.65
CA ILE A 5 20.74 -23.34 21.82
C ILE A 5 21.39 -21.97 22.00
N LEU A 6 22.02 -21.47 20.95
CA LEU A 6 22.51 -20.09 20.86
C LEU A 6 21.32 -19.12 20.91
N ASN A 7 21.06 -18.59 22.09
CA ASN A 7 20.28 -17.36 22.25
C ASN A 7 21.05 -16.23 21.58
N HIS A 8 20.62 -15.81 20.42
CA HIS A 8 21.01 -14.49 19.92
C HIS A 8 20.37 -13.45 20.84
N PRO A 9 21.17 -12.55 21.44
CA PRO A 9 20.61 -11.42 22.15
C PRO A 9 19.85 -10.57 21.11
N GLN A 10 18.57 -10.34 21.34
CA GLN A 10 17.87 -9.22 20.73
C GLN A 10 18.62 -7.97 21.23
N GLU A 11 19.48 -7.42 20.39
CA GLU A 11 20.00 -6.07 20.60
C GLU A 11 18.79 -5.13 20.54
N THR A 12 18.23 -4.84 21.69
CA THR A 12 17.35 -3.72 21.88
C THR A 12 18.21 -2.49 21.65
N PHE A 13 18.15 -1.91 20.46
CA PHE A 13 18.68 -0.59 20.21
C PHE A 13 17.98 0.35 21.20
N GLU A 14 18.73 0.84 22.20
CA GLU A 14 18.22 1.85 23.10
C GLU A 14 17.73 3.04 22.29
N ASN A 15 16.46 3.35 22.44
CA ASN A 15 15.81 4.49 21.83
C ASN A 15 16.64 5.75 22.02
N HIS A 16 17.22 6.28 20.96
CA HIS A 16 17.66 7.68 20.91
C HIS A 16 16.41 8.58 20.83
N ALA A 17 15.55 8.45 21.84
CA ALA A 17 14.16 8.86 21.90
C ALA A 17 13.91 10.38 21.78
N ASN A 18 14.93 11.21 21.60
CA ASN A 18 14.76 12.66 21.62
C ASN A 18 14.54 13.32 20.24
N HIS A 19 14.68 12.57 19.14
CA HIS A 19 14.53 13.14 17.79
C HIS A 19 13.62 12.30 16.85
N GLU A 20 13.30 11.07 17.20
CA GLU A 20 12.43 10.22 16.40
C GLU A 20 10.96 10.54 16.70
N ARG A 21 10.25 11.05 15.71
CA ARG A 21 8.81 11.35 15.79
C ARG A 21 7.93 10.22 15.28
N ILE A 22 8.55 9.19 14.70
CA ILE A 22 7.88 8.05 14.06
C ILE A 22 8.54 6.77 14.60
N PRO A 23 7.76 5.78 15.08
CA PRO A 23 8.30 4.48 15.48
C PRO A 23 9.06 3.84 14.32
N VAL A 24 10.28 3.37 14.58
CA VAL A 24 11.15 2.72 13.58
C VAL A 24 11.44 1.31 14.03
N GLN A 25 11.32 0.34 13.11
CA GLN A 25 11.72 -1.04 13.31
C GLN A 25 12.72 -1.42 12.22
N ILE A 26 13.82 -2.03 12.62
CA ILE A 26 14.89 -2.46 11.73
C ILE A 26 14.90 -3.99 11.70
N TYR A 27 14.94 -4.56 10.48
CA TYR A 27 14.93 -6.00 10.25
C TYR A 27 16.21 -6.43 9.52
N LEU A 28 16.60 -7.68 9.67
CA LEU A 28 17.78 -8.23 9.02
C LEU A 28 17.64 -8.27 7.50
N ASP A 29 16.43 -8.53 7.02
CA ASP A 29 16.15 -8.52 5.58
C ASP A 29 14.74 -7.99 5.27
N SER A 30 14.52 -7.67 4.00
CA SER A 30 13.25 -7.15 3.52
C SER A 30 12.12 -8.18 3.53
N ARG A 31 12.41 -9.47 3.64
CA ARG A 31 11.40 -10.53 3.71
C ARG A 31 10.74 -10.51 5.07
N GLU A 32 11.55 -10.47 6.12
CA GLU A 32 11.06 -10.37 7.50
C GLU A 32 10.23 -9.11 7.70
N ALA A 33 10.73 -7.95 7.27
CA ALA A 33 9.98 -6.70 7.33
C ALA A 33 8.62 -6.78 6.60
N CYS A 34 8.59 -7.38 5.40
CA CYS A 34 7.35 -7.52 4.63
C CYS A 34 6.37 -8.51 5.25
N GLN A 35 6.87 -9.56 5.95
CA GLN A 35 6.01 -10.46 6.71
C GLN A 35 5.33 -9.75 7.87
N VAL A 36 6.09 -9.02 8.68
CA VAL A 36 5.52 -8.26 9.82
C VAL A 36 4.46 -7.26 9.36
N ILE A 37 4.71 -6.54 8.26
CA ILE A 37 3.71 -5.63 7.67
C ILE A 37 2.47 -6.41 7.20
N GLY A 38 2.65 -7.54 6.54
CA GLY A 38 1.55 -8.39 6.08
C GLY A 38 0.74 -8.95 7.24
N ASP A 39 1.40 -9.41 8.31
CA ASP A 39 0.74 -9.92 9.52
C ASP A 39 -0.08 -8.83 10.21
N GLU A 40 0.43 -7.59 10.27
CA GLU A 40 -0.33 -6.44 10.80
C GLU A 40 -1.59 -6.18 9.97
N ILE A 41 -1.49 -6.18 8.64
CA ILE A 41 -2.66 -6.00 7.75
C ILE A 41 -3.68 -7.13 7.98
N ILE A 42 -3.25 -8.38 8.03
CA ILE A 42 -4.11 -9.55 8.26
C ILE A 42 -4.82 -9.43 9.61
N GLN A 43 -4.08 -9.09 10.65
CA GLN A 43 -4.62 -8.91 12.00
C GLN A 43 -5.71 -7.83 12.03
N GLN A 44 -5.46 -6.68 11.41
CA GLN A 44 -6.40 -5.57 11.37
C GLN A 44 -7.67 -5.92 10.58
N ILE A 45 -7.54 -6.64 9.46
CA ILE A 45 -8.70 -7.14 8.70
C ILE A 45 -9.52 -8.09 9.57
N ASN A 46 -8.89 -9.04 10.24
CA ASN A 46 -9.56 -10.05 11.05
C ASN A 46 -10.20 -9.48 12.33
N GLN A 47 -9.75 -8.33 12.81
CA GLN A 47 -10.34 -7.63 13.96
C GLN A 47 -11.59 -6.84 13.62
N ARG A 48 -11.91 -6.65 12.33
CA ARG A 48 -13.14 -5.94 11.94
C ARG A 48 -14.38 -6.74 12.29
N SER A 49 -15.39 -6.03 12.78
CA SER A 49 -16.70 -6.62 13.02
C SER A 49 -17.34 -7.05 11.69
N ALA A 50 -18.15 -8.10 11.75
CA ALA A 50 -18.84 -8.60 10.57
C ALA A 50 -19.67 -7.49 9.90
N GLY A 51 -19.48 -7.30 8.60
CA GLY A 51 -20.16 -6.28 7.81
C GLY A 51 -19.54 -4.88 7.88
N GLN A 52 -18.47 -4.68 8.64
CA GLN A 52 -17.73 -3.43 8.66
C GLN A 52 -16.59 -3.47 7.62
N ALA A 53 -16.59 -2.49 6.72
CA ALA A 53 -15.53 -2.35 5.73
C ALA A 53 -14.15 -2.13 6.38
N PHE A 54 -13.11 -2.69 5.77
CA PHE A 54 -11.71 -2.36 6.04
C PHE A 54 -11.12 -1.65 4.82
N VAL A 55 -10.54 -0.48 5.01
CA VAL A 55 -10.05 0.35 3.90
C VAL A 55 -8.52 0.30 3.86
N LEU A 56 -7.99 -0.35 2.82
CA LEU A 56 -6.57 -0.61 2.64
C LEU A 56 -5.99 0.28 1.54
N GLY A 57 -5.09 1.17 1.90
CA GLY A 57 -4.31 1.94 0.96
C GLY A 57 -3.11 1.17 0.44
N LEU A 58 -2.93 1.09 -0.89
CA LEU A 58 -1.93 0.28 -1.55
C LEU A 58 -0.97 1.11 -2.40
N ALA A 59 0.24 0.60 -2.56
CA ALA A 59 1.29 1.20 -3.38
C ALA A 59 1.77 0.21 -4.45
N THR A 60 2.33 0.71 -5.53
CA THR A 60 3.00 -0.10 -6.55
C THR A 60 4.52 -0.10 -6.36
N GLY A 61 5.21 -0.88 -7.17
CA GLY A 61 6.66 -1.00 -7.14
C GLY A 61 7.15 -2.37 -6.68
N SER A 62 8.47 -2.59 -6.70
CA SER A 62 9.05 -3.91 -6.40
C SER A 62 9.00 -4.29 -4.92
N THR A 63 9.05 -3.32 -4.01
CA THR A 63 9.08 -3.57 -2.56
C THR A 63 7.76 -4.16 -2.04
N PRO A 64 6.57 -3.60 -2.33
CA PRO A 64 5.31 -4.12 -1.82
C PRO A 64 4.92 -5.50 -2.39
N ILE A 65 5.52 -5.96 -3.49
CA ILE A 65 5.24 -7.31 -4.03
C ILE A 65 5.43 -8.41 -2.97
N LYS A 66 6.43 -8.30 -2.10
CA LYS A 66 6.66 -9.30 -1.04
C LYS A 66 5.55 -9.28 0.02
N VAL A 67 5.00 -8.10 0.33
CA VAL A 67 3.82 -7.97 1.20
C VAL A 67 2.62 -8.64 0.53
N TYR A 68 2.36 -8.34 -0.74
CA TYR A 68 1.26 -8.93 -1.50
C TYR A 68 1.35 -10.46 -1.57
N GLN A 69 2.54 -11.00 -1.82
CA GLN A 69 2.78 -12.44 -1.80
C GLN A 69 2.48 -13.07 -0.43
N HIS A 70 2.74 -12.35 0.66
CA HIS A 70 2.41 -12.81 2.01
C HIS A 70 0.89 -12.81 2.22
N LEU A 71 0.20 -11.74 1.86
CA LEU A 71 -1.26 -11.65 1.92
C LEU A 71 -1.95 -12.75 1.10
N ILE A 72 -1.45 -13.02 -0.11
CA ILE A 72 -1.98 -14.10 -0.98
C ILE A 72 -1.82 -15.47 -0.30
N ARG A 73 -0.66 -15.76 0.29
CA ARG A 73 -0.45 -17.03 1.00
C ARG A 73 -1.39 -17.18 2.20
N ALA A 74 -1.58 -16.14 2.99
CA ALA A 74 -2.52 -16.14 4.11
C ALA A 74 -3.97 -16.36 3.66
N TYR A 75 -4.38 -15.72 2.56
CA TYR A 75 -5.69 -15.98 1.96
C TYR A 75 -5.85 -17.43 1.50
N GLN A 76 -4.86 -17.96 0.78
CA GLN A 76 -4.86 -19.36 0.31
C GLN A 76 -4.87 -20.38 1.46
N ALA A 77 -4.28 -20.02 2.60
CA ALA A 77 -4.31 -20.82 3.83
C ALA A 77 -5.63 -20.68 4.62
N GLY A 78 -6.54 -19.80 4.19
CA GLY A 78 -7.80 -19.53 4.89
C GLY A 78 -7.65 -18.69 6.17
N GLU A 79 -6.52 -18.00 6.33
CA GLU A 79 -6.22 -17.18 7.52
C GLU A 79 -6.87 -15.79 7.45
N VAL A 80 -7.25 -15.33 6.26
CA VAL A 80 -7.87 -14.02 6.01
C VAL A 80 -8.80 -14.07 4.80
N SER A 81 -9.86 -13.26 4.80
CA SER A 81 -10.72 -12.99 3.64
C SER A 81 -10.70 -11.49 3.34
N PHE A 82 -10.66 -11.14 2.07
CA PHE A 82 -10.70 -9.75 1.60
C PHE A 82 -12.11 -9.33 1.13
N SER A 83 -13.13 -10.14 1.38
CA SER A 83 -14.51 -9.88 0.91
C SER A 83 -15.11 -8.57 1.43
N ASN A 84 -14.67 -8.07 2.58
CA ASN A 84 -15.07 -6.79 3.18
C ASN A 84 -13.98 -5.70 3.05
N VAL A 85 -12.95 -5.94 2.26
CA VAL A 85 -11.86 -4.97 2.05
C VAL A 85 -12.21 -4.06 0.87
N HIS A 86 -12.00 -2.77 1.05
CA HIS A 86 -11.91 -1.77 -0.03
C HIS A 86 -10.48 -1.33 -0.18
N SER A 87 -9.95 -1.38 -1.40
CA SER A 87 -8.58 -0.95 -1.66
C SER A 87 -8.54 0.39 -2.39
N PHE A 88 -7.56 1.24 -2.01
CA PHE A 88 -7.28 2.50 -2.71
C PHE A 88 -5.80 2.57 -3.04
N ASN A 89 -5.47 2.63 -4.35
CA ASN A 89 -4.10 2.86 -4.77
C ASN A 89 -3.75 4.35 -4.71
N LEU A 90 -2.47 4.63 -4.40
CA LEU A 90 -1.96 6.00 -4.25
C LEU A 90 -2.02 6.79 -5.54
N ASP A 91 -1.75 6.14 -6.68
CA ASP A 91 -1.48 6.82 -7.94
C ASP A 91 -1.71 5.92 -9.15
N GLU A 92 -1.73 6.54 -10.32
CA GLU A 92 -1.65 5.93 -11.65
C GLU A 92 -1.04 6.96 -12.61
N TYR A 93 -0.38 6.48 -13.64
CA TYR A 93 0.08 7.34 -14.73
C TYR A 93 -1.08 7.93 -15.53
N PHE A 94 -0.89 9.15 -16.01
CA PHE A 94 -1.87 9.82 -16.86
C PHE A 94 -1.19 10.47 -18.08
N PRO A 95 -1.69 10.24 -19.32
CA PRO A 95 -2.72 9.25 -19.66
C PRO A 95 -2.19 7.83 -19.58
N MET A 96 -3.05 6.85 -19.22
CA MET A 96 -2.68 5.44 -19.14
C MET A 96 -3.86 4.53 -19.52
N ASP A 97 -3.63 3.63 -20.47
CA ASP A 97 -4.56 2.54 -20.77
C ASP A 97 -4.47 1.49 -19.66
N PRO A 98 -5.57 1.14 -18.98
CA PRO A 98 -5.57 0.14 -17.92
C PRO A 98 -5.11 -1.26 -18.38
N LYS A 99 -5.16 -1.56 -19.68
CA LYS A 99 -4.66 -2.82 -20.26
C LYS A 99 -3.17 -2.76 -20.62
N SER A 100 -2.53 -1.63 -20.44
CA SER A 100 -1.08 -1.51 -20.67
C SER A 100 -0.33 -2.29 -19.60
N ILE A 101 0.73 -2.99 -20.00
CA ILE A 101 1.66 -3.68 -19.07
C ILE A 101 2.36 -2.71 -18.08
N HIS A 102 2.27 -1.40 -18.37
CA HIS A 102 2.84 -0.35 -17.54
C HIS A 102 1.81 0.29 -16.60
N SER A 103 0.51 -0.06 -16.73
CA SER A 103 -0.52 0.48 -15.84
C SER A 103 -0.43 -0.13 -14.46
N TYR A 104 -0.80 0.64 -13.46
CA TYR A 104 -0.91 0.15 -12.11
C TYR A 104 -2.14 -0.74 -11.92
N VAL A 105 -3.15 -0.62 -12.79
CA VAL A 105 -4.27 -1.57 -12.85
C VAL A 105 -3.72 -2.98 -13.15
N GLU A 106 -2.96 -3.15 -14.25
CA GLU A 106 -2.37 -4.43 -14.62
C GLU A 106 -1.40 -4.94 -13.55
N PHE A 107 -0.58 -4.04 -13.00
CA PHE A 107 0.35 -4.39 -11.93
C PHE A 107 -0.37 -4.96 -10.70
N MET A 108 -1.44 -4.31 -10.25
CA MET A 108 -2.15 -4.71 -9.02
C MET A 108 -2.95 -6.00 -9.23
N HIS A 109 -3.59 -6.16 -10.38
CA HIS A 109 -4.26 -7.41 -10.73
C HIS A 109 -3.27 -8.58 -10.71
N LYS A 110 -2.17 -8.47 -11.44
CA LYS A 110 -1.14 -9.51 -11.53
C LYS A 110 -0.52 -9.88 -10.18
N ASN A 111 -0.31 -8.91 -9.29
CA ASN A 111 0.46 -9.12 -8.06
C ASN A 111 -0.39 -9.32 -6.81
N LEU A 112 -1.71 -9.02 -6.85
CA LEU A 112 -2.59 -9.15 -5.68
C LEU A 112 -4.02 -9.54 -6.06
N PHE A 113 -4.77 -8.70 -6.80
CA PHE A 113 -6.22 -8.79 -6.86
C PHE A 113 -6.76 -10.06 -7.51
N ASP A 114 -6.07 -10.61 -8.52
CA ASP A 114 -6.49 -11.86 -9.18
C ASP A 114 -6.25 -13.11 -8.31
N HIS A 115 -5.63 -12.94 -7.13
CA HIS A 115 -5.23 -14.04 -6.26
C HIS A 115 -5.98 -14.06 -4.91
N ILE A 116 -6.89 -13.10 -4.67
CA ILE A 116 -7.66 -12.96 -3.42
C ILE A 116 -9.14 -12.73 -3.73
N ASP A 117 -9.99 -12.81 -2.70
CA ASP A 117 -11.45 -12.68 -2.82
C ASP A 117 -12.00 -11.25 -2.70
N ILE A 118 -11.18 -10.24 -2.98
CA ILE A 118 -11.65 -8.85 -2.96
C ILE A 118 -12.69 -8.61 -4.08
N PRO A 119 -13.89 -8.06 -3.78
CA PRO A 119 -14.88 -7.72 -4.79
C PRO A 119 -14.35 -6.65 -5.74
N LYS A 120 -14.63 -6.80 -7.05
CA LYS A 120 -14.14 -5.85 -8.07
C LYS A 120 -14.59 -4.41 -7.83
N GLU A 121 -15.82 -4.25 -7.34
CA GLU A 121 -16.39 -2.95 -6.97
C GLU A 121 -15.69 -2.27 -5.79
N ASN A 122 -14.91 -3.03 -5.01
CA ASN A 122 -14.16 -2.52 -3.88
C ASN A 122 -12.72 -2.15 -4.25
N ILE A 123 -12.31 -2.34 -5.51
CA ILE A 123 -10.97 -2.00 -6.01
C ILE A 123 -11.00 -0.59 -6.61
N HIS A 124 -10.25 0.32 -6.00
CA HIS A 124 -10.13 1.70 -6.48
C HIS A 124 -8.68 2.00 -6.86
N ILE A 125 -8.45 2.16 -8.15
CA ILE A 125 -7.18 2.64 -8.72
C ILE A 125 -7.49 3.91 -9.50
N PRO A 126 -6.67 4.98 -9.41
CA PRO A 126 -6.93 6.19 -10.18
C PRO A 126 -7.05 5.90 -11.67
N ASN A 127 -8.06 6.48 -12.32
CA ASN A 127 -8.36 6.19 -13.72
C ASN A 127 -7.49 7.03 -14.67
N GLY A 128 -6.54 6.38 -15.34
CA GLY A 128 -5.64 6.99 -16.31
C GLY A 128 -6.27 7.37 -17.66
N THR A 129 -7.58 7.08 -17.88
CA THR A 129 -8.28 7.38 -19.14
C THR A 129 -9.26 8.55 -19.05
N ILE A 130 -9.30 9.24 -17.94
CA ILE A 130 -10.15 10.42 -17.72
C ILE A 130 -9.82 11.51 -18.75
N ALA A 131 -10.84 12.26 -19.20
CA ALA A 131 -10.58 13.45 -19.99
C ALA A 131 -9.80 14.49 -19.18
N ALA A 132 -8.86 15.19 -19.81
CA ALA A 132 -7.98 16.12 -19.12
C ALA A 132 -8.72 17.22 -18.35
N ASP A 133 -9.88 17.66 -18.87
CA ASP A 133 -10.71 18.70 -18.26
C ASP A 133 -11.52 18.19 -17.05
N ASP A 134 -11.66 16.87 -16.91
CA ASP A 134 -12.41 16.24 -15.81
C ASP A 134 -11.54 15.77 -14.65
N ILE A 135 -10.21 15.86 -14.76
CA ILE A 135 -9.27 15.32 -13.76
C ILE A 135 -9.55 15.88 -12.36
N ASP A 136 -9.77 17.19 -12.24
CA ASP A 136 -9.97 17.83 -10.94
C ASP A 136 -11.27 17.34 -10.25
N ASN A 137 -12.32 17.13 -11.03
CA ASN A 137 -13.59 16.59 -10.52
C ASN A 137 -13.43 15.12 -10.13
N TYR A 138 -12.73 14.36 -10.94
CA TYR A 138 -12.41 12.97 -10.61
C TYR A 138 -11.57 12.85 -9.33
N CYS A 139 -10.51 13.64 -9.17
CA CYS A 139 -9.71 13.66 -7.97
C CYS A 139 -10.54 13.97 -6.72
N LYS A 140 -11.49 14.91 -6.81
CA LYS A 140 -12.44 15.18 -5.71
C LYS A 140 -13.32 13.98 -5.39
N SER A 141 -13.86 13.31 -6.42
CA SER A 141 -14.70 12.12 -6.21
C SER A 141 -13.92 10.94 -5.60
N TYR A 142 -12.63 10.82 -5.93
CA TYR A 142 -11.74 9.81 -5.34
C TYR A 142 -11.55 10.05 -3.83
N GLU A 143 -11.30 11.29 -3.43
CA GLU A 143 -11.23 11.70 -2.01
C GLU A 143 -12.56 11.50 -1.27
N GLU A 144 -13.69 11.81 -1.94
CA GLU A 144 -15.02 11.60 -1.37
C GLU A 144 -15.34 10.11 -1.16
N ALA A 145 -14.91 9.24 -2.10
CA ALA A 145 -15.04 7.80 -1.96
C ALA A 145 -14.30 7.29 -0.72
N ILE A 146 -13.05 7.70 -0.52
CA ILE A 146 -12.26 7.37 0.69
C ILE A 146 -12.99 7.86 1.95
N LYS A 147 -13.46 9.12 1.94
CA LYS A 147 -14.14 9.72 3.07
C LYS A 147 -15.46 9.02 3.41
N SER A 148 -16.22 8.59 2.40
CA SER A 148 -17.51 7.92 2.59
C SER A 148 -17.41 6.58 3.31
N LEU A 149 -16.23 5.94 3.21
CA LEU A 149 -15.88 4.70 3.91
C LEU A 149 -15.26 4.94 5.31
N GLY A 150 -15.12 6.20 5.74
CA GLY A 150 -14.55 6.56 7.03
C GLY A 150 -13.05 6.88 6.99
N GLY A 151 -12.43 6.87 5.82
CA GLY A 151 -10.98 7.06 5.62
C GLY A 151 -10.24 5.75 5.42
N ILE A 152 -8.92 5.82 5.25
CA ILE A 152 -8.04 4.66 5.08
C ILE A 152 -7.61 4.17 6.47
N ASP A 153 -7.78 2.88 6.75
CA ASP A 153 -7.38 2.25 8.02
C ASP A 153 -5.87 2.01 8.08
N ILE A 154 -5.31 1.42 7.02
CA ILE A 154 -3.86 1.25 6.86
C ILE A 154 -3.48 1.71 5.45
N GLN A 155 -2.43 2.53 5.35
CA GLN A 155 -1.81 2.92 4.09
C GLN A 155 -0.40 2.33 3.99
N LEU A 156 -0.21 1.41 3.04
CA LEU A 156 1.11 0.92 2.67
C LEU A 156 1.84 1.99 1.85
N LEU A 157 3.02 2.39 2.30
CA LEU A 157 3.84 3.42 1.66
C LEU A 157 5.25 2.91 1.39
N GLY A 158 5.80 3.28 0.26
CA GLY A 158 7.22 3.17 -0.03
C GLY A 158 7.88 4.55 -0.03
N ILE A 159 9.19 4.60 0.21
CA ILE A 159 9.99 5.82 0.09
C ILE A 159 10.91 5.67 -1.12
N GLY A 160 10.78 6.59 -2.07
CA GLY A 160 11.62 6.62 -3.26
C GLY A 160 13.01 7.24 -3.00
N ARG A 161 13.87 7.19 -4.02
CA ARG A 161 15.27 7.64 -3.92
C ARG A 161 15.44 9.12 -3.55
N THR A 162 14.49 9.96 -3.91
CA THR A 162 14.48 11.40 -3.60
C THR A 162 13.71 11.72 -2.32
N GLY A 163 13.26 10.71 -1.59
CA GLY A 163 12.37 10.86 -0.42
C GLY A 163 10.89 11.03 -0.80
N HIS A 164 10.52 10.83 -2.07
CA HIS A 164 9.13 10.90 -2.51
C HIS A 164 8.31 9.72 -1.97
N ILE A 165 7.04 9.97 -1.72
CA ILE A 165 6.03 8.96 -1.34
C ILE A 165 4.94 8.99 -2.41
N GLY A 166 4.68 7.86 -3.06
CA GLY A 166 3.85 7.81 -4.26
C GLY A 166 4.41 8.74 -5.33
N PHE A 167 3.58 9.50 -6.01
CA PHE A 167 4.01 10.52 -6.96
C PHE A 167 4.19 11.93 -6.33
N ASN A 168 4.32 12.01 -5.01
CA ASN A 168 4.60 13.28 -4.32
C ASN A 168 6.11 13.57 -4.29
N GLU A 169 6.57 14.29 -5.31
CA GLU A 169 7.96 14.75 -5.41
C GLU A 169 8.30 15.79 -4.33
N PRO A 170 9.60 16.02 -4.03
CA PRO A 170 10.04 17.07 -3.12
C PRO A 170 9.40 18.42 -3.43
N GLY A 171 8.90 19.09 -2.39
CA GLY A 171 8.12 20.33 -2.53
C GLY A 171 6.60 20.14 -2.55
N SER A 172 6.10 18.90 -2.55
CA SER A 172 4.68 18.62 -2.35
C SER A 172 4.23 19.06 -0.95
N ALA A 173 3.12 19.80 -0.89
CA ALA A 173 2.58 20.25 0.39
C ALA A 173 1.94 19.08 1.16
N ILE A 174 2.17 19.02 2.48
CA ILE A 174 1.66 17.95 3.35
C ILE A 174 0.12 17.85 3.36
N HIS A 175 -0.56 18.95 3.07
CA HIS A 175 -2.03 19.00 3.01
C HIS A 175 -2.59 18.85 1.59
N SER A 176 -1.73 18.55 0.60
CA SER A 176 -2.23 18.34 -0.76
C SER A 176 -3.07 17.07 -0.83
N LYS A 177 -4.14 17.17 -1.59
CA LYS A 177 -5.05 16.05 -1.88
C LYS A 177 -4.71 15.40 -3.20
N THR A 178 -5.48 14.38 -3.58
CA THR A 178 -5.39 13.74 -4.88
C THR A 178 -5.45 14.79 -5.99
N ARG A 179 -4.48 14.75 -6.88
CA ARG A 179 -4.28 15.75 -7.95
C ARG A 179 -3.40 15.22 -9.07
N ARG A 180 -3.46 15.86 -10.22
CA ARG A 180 -2.44 15.64 -11.26
C ARG A 180 -1.10 16.27 -10.82
N VAL A 181 -0.02 15.52 -10.99
CA VAL A 181 1.35 15.97 -10.74
C VAL A 181 2.25 15.75 -11.95
N TRP A 182 3.32 16.50 -12.04
CA TRP A 182 4.38 16.28 -13.01
C TRP A 182 5.51 15.51 -12.32
N LEU A 183 5.87 14.37 -12.91
CA LEU A 183 6.93 13.55 -12.37
C LEU A 183 8.30 14.01 -12.84
N ASP A 184 9.31 13.86 -11.98
CA ASP A 184 10.69 14.00 -12.35
C ASP A 184 11.06 13.04 -13.51
N PRO A 185 11.93 13.45 -14.45
CA PRO A 185 12.37 12.59 -15.55
C PRO A 185 12.96 11.23 -15.11
N VAL A 186 13.52 11.14 -13.90
CA VAL A 186 14.03 9.87 -13.36
C VAL A 186 12.89 8.96 -12.89
N THR A 187 11.82 9.53 -12.34
CA THR A 187 10.63 8.78 -11.89
C THR A 187 9.82 8.25 -13.08
N ARG A 188 9.93 8.88 -14.27
CA ARG A 188 9.22 8.47 -15.50
C ARG A 188 9.86 7.27 -16.22
N LYS A 189 11.04 6.80 -15.82
CA LYS A 189 11.77 5.68 -16.43
C LYS A 189 11.38 4.36 -15.77
#